data_237ac0bee2c4048b088101626185e421
#
_entry.id   237ac0bee2c4048b088101626185e421
#
_cell.length_a   1.000
_cell.length_b   1.000
_cell.length_c   1.000
_cell.angle_alpha   90.00
_cell.angle_beta   90.00
_cell.angle_gamma   90.00
#
_symmetry.space_group_name_H-M   'P 1'
#
loop_
_entity.id
_entity.type
_entity.pdbx_description
1 polymer ?
#
loop_
_entity_poly.entity_id
_entity_poly.type
_entity_poly.pdbx_seq_one_letter_code
_entity_poly.pdbx_strand_id
1 'polypeptide(L)'
;MNEKDSQSISTLTYILVERIMGWYDQKTSRTIHQIHLYNDTISTAQHTFKLDHVHDMSYKPFSSGNGFFYLHTTQGVFSYEVDTNPTHFILTYRNLRR
;
A
#
# COMPACT_ATOMS: atom_id res chain seq x y z
N MET A 1 15.97 14.50 15.64
CA MET A 1 15.36 13.76 15.14
C MET A 1 16.06 12.90 14.44
N ASN A 2 15.83 12.13 13.99
CA ASN A 2 16.45 11.27 13.40
C ASN A 2 15.97 11.02 12.24
N GLU A 3 16.43 11.39 11.35
CA GLU A 3 16.01 11.22 10.19
C GLU A 3 16.18 10.00 9.61
N LYS A 4 16.93 9.24 10.06
CA LYS A 4 17.06 8.00 9.49
C LYS A 4 15.79 7.35 9.50
N ASP A 5 14.95 7.73 10.36
CA ASP A 5 13.69 7.11 10.43
C ASP A 5 12.86 7.38 9.24
N SER A 6 13.18 8.37 8.48
CA SER A 6 12.37 8.70 7.35
C SER A 6 12.79 7.98 6.09
N GLN A 7 13.82 7.12 6.15
CA GLN A 7 14.21 6.41 4.96
C GLN A 7 13.55 5.08 4.88
N SER A 8 12.71 4.88 3.87
CA SER A 8 12.05 3.61 3.67
C SER A 8 12.98 2.61 3.01
N ILE A 9 12.79 1.35 3.31
CA ILE A 9 13.56 0.26 2.70
C ILE A 9 13.02 0.00 1.30
N SER A 10 11.72 0.15 1.11
CA SER A 10 11.10 -0.05 -0.18
C SER A 10 9.83 0.78 -0.25
N THR A 11 9.44 1.17 -1.43
CA THR A 11 8.28 2.03 -1.63
C THR A 11 7.42 1.45 -2.75
N LEU A 12 6.11 1.48 -2.58
CA LEU A 12 5.16 1.04 -3.58
C LEU A 12 4.14 2.15 -3.81
N THR A 13 3.95 2.54 -5.05
CA THR A 13 3.00 3.58 -5.40
C THR A 13 1.63 2.96 -5.61
N TYR A 14 0.59 3.61 -5.11
CA TYR A 14 -0.78 3.15 -5.31
C TYR A 14 -1.69 4.31 -5.66
N ILE A 15 -2.87 3.96 -6.18
CA ILE A 15 -3.85 4.92 -6.64
C ILE A 15 -5.02 4.87 -5.68
N LEU A 16 -5.40 6.03 -5.17
CA LEU A 16 -6.57 6.15 -4.32
C LEU A 16 -7.69 6.76 -5.14
N VAL A 17 -8.82 6.05 -5.20
CA VAL A 17 -9.97 6.51 -5.95
C VAL A 17 -11.04 6.88 -4.95
N GLU A 18 -11.50 8.14 -5.02
CA GLU A 18 -12.55 8.60 -4.13
C GLU A 18 -13.71 9.11 -4.93
N ARG A 19 -14.91 8.87 -4.45
CA ARG A 19 -16.10 9.40 -5.08
C ARG A 19 -16.57 10.60 -4.29
N ILE A 20 -16.82 11.68 -5.00
CA ILE A 20 -17.32 12.90 -4.40
C ILE A 20 -18.74 13.05 -4.88
N MET A 21 -19.70 13.07 -3.94
CA MET A 21 -21.11 13.15 -4.28
C MET A 21 -21.53 14.60 -4.24
N GLY A 22 -22.05 15.09 -5.36
CA GLY A 22 -22.60 16.43 -5.40
C GLY A 22 -24.11 16.40 -5.50
N TRP A 23 -24.71 17.55 -5.59
CA TRP A 23 -26.14 17.63 -5.68
C TRP A 23 -26.67 17.04 -6.98
N TYR A 24 -25.95 17.25 -8.07
CA TYR A 24 -26.44 16.84 -9.37
C TYR A 24 -25.58 15.76 -10.03
N ASP A 25 -24.41 15.50 -9.51
CA ASP A 25 -23.53 14.55 -10.17
C ASP A 25 -22.58 13.91 -9.18
N GLN A 26 -21.87 12.90 -9.64
CA GLN A 26 -20.81 12.28 -8.89
C GLN A 26 -19.52 12.53 -9.63
N LYS A 27 -18.49 12.81 -8.89
CA LYS A 27 -17.17 12.96 -9.46
C LYS A 27 -16.25 11.92 -8.85
N THR A 28 -15.32 11.45 -9.64
CA THR A 28 -14.32 10.51 -9.17
C THR A 28 -12.97 11.22 -9.16
N SER A 29 -12.30 11.16 -8.04
CA SER A 29 -10.97 11.73 -7.91
C SER A 29 -9.98 10.62 -7.77
N ARG A 30 -8.88 10.67 -8.52
CA ARG A 30 -7.81 9.70 -8.46
C ARG A 30 -6.55 10.41 -8.03
N THR A 31 -5.95 9.97 -6.94
CA THR A 31 -4.71 10.56 -6.44
C THR A 31 -3.68 9.48 -6.25
N ILE A 32 -2.41 9.86 -6.33
CA ILE A 32 -1.29 8.93 -6.24
C ILE A 32 -0.67 9.07 -4.87
N HIS A 33 -0.45 7.94 -4.21
CA HIS A 33 0.14 7.91 -2.88
C HIS A 33 1.20 6.81 -2.82
N GLN A 34 1.90 6.73 -1.74
CA GLN A 34 2.96 5.74 -1.60
C GLN A 34 2.81 4.96 -0.31
N ILE A 35 3.15 3.68 -0.37
CA ILE A 35 3.29 2.83 0.79
C ILE A 35 4.79 2.71 1.05
N HIS A 36 5.20 3.00 2.28
CA HIS A 36 6.61 2.94 2.65
C HIS A 36 6.83 1.79 3.62
N LEU A 37 7.82 0.97 3.32
CA LEU A 37 8.21 -0.14 4.18
C LEU A 37 9.46 0.25 4.95
N TYR A 38 9.37 0.14 6.27
CA TYR A 38 10.51 0.41 7.16
C TYR A 38 10.86 -0.89 7.89
N ASN A 39 11.89 -0.86 8.71
CA ASN A 39 12.33 -2.05 9.43
C ASN A 39 11.25 -2.64 10.32
N ASP A 40 10.41 -1.81 10.92
CA ASP A 40 9.44 -2.28 11.89
C ASP A 40 8.02 -1.80 11.62
N THR A 41 7.81 -1.03 10.57
CA THR A 41 6.47 -0.50 10.26
C THR A 41 6.27 -0.44 8.76
N ILE A 42 5.00 -0.31 8.38
CA ILE A 42 4.64 -0.04 7.01
C ILE A 42 3.60 1.08 7.07
N SER A 43 3.78 2.09 6.23
CA SER A 43 2.98 3.31 6.31
C SER A 43 2.32 3.61 4.97
N THR A 44 1.04 3.92 4.99
CA THR A 44 0.31 4.38 3.81
C THR A 44 -0.16 5.81 4.07
N ALA A 45 -0.92 6.37 3.15
CA ALA A 45 -1.44 7.72 3.34
C ALA A 45 -2.38 7.82 4.53
N GLN A 46 -3.08 6.72 4.86
CA GLN A 46 -4.07 6.76 5.92
C GLN A 46 -3.71 5.98 7.17
N HIS A 47 -2.77 5.06 7.09
CA HIS A 47 -2.50 4.14 8.19
C HIS A 47 -1.03 3.90 8.38
N THR A 48 -0.66 3.54 9.59
CA THR A 48 0.66 3.01 9.89
C THR A 48 0.48 1.73 10.68
N PHE A 49 1.08 0.64 10.20
CA PHE A 49 0.97 -0.65 10.82
C PHE A 49 2.33 -1.09 11.34
N LYS A 50 2.35 -1.70 12.50
CA LYS A 50 3.56 -2.37 12.95
C LYS A 50 3.75 -3.62 12.11
N LEU A 51 4.98 -3.93 11.75
CA LEU A 51 5.23 -5.09 10.92
C LEU A 51 4.76 -6.37 11.58
N ASP A 52 4.80 -6.44 12.92
CA ASP A 52 4.31 -7.61 13.64
C ASP A 52 2.81 -7.81 13.45
N HIS A 53 2.09 -6.78 13.04
CA HIS A 53 0.65 -6.89 12.83
C HIS A 53 0.32 -7.17 11.37
N VAL A 54 1.31 -7.30 10.51
CA VAL A 54 1.12 -7.62 9.10
C VAL A 54 1.43 -9.09 8.92
N HIS A 55 0.41 -9.85 8.49
CA HIS A 55 0.58 -11.29 8.32
C HIS A 55 1.20 -11.65 6.99
N ASP A 56 0.85 -10.95 5.94
CA ASP A 56 1.35 -11.25 4.61
C ASP A 56 0.91 -10.16 3.64
N MET A 57 1.41 -10.25 2.43
CA MET A 57 1.04 -9.38 1.32
C MET A 57 0.78 -10.25 0.11
N SER A 58 -0.16 -9.85 -0.72
CA SER A 58 -0.43 -10.59 -1.95
C SER A 58 -0.79 -9.63 -3.06
N TYR A 59 -0.81 -10.12 -4.29
CA TYR A 59 -1.01 -9.31 -5.47
C TYR A 59 -1.91 -10.06 -6.44
N LYS A 60 -2.90 -9.36 -6.97
CA LYS A 60 -3.78 -9.91 -7.98
C LYS A 60 -3.78 -8.99 -9.18
N PRO A 61 -3.11 -9.36 -10.27
CA PRO A 61 -3.08 -8.50 -11.45
C PRO A 61 -4.39 -8.56 -12.22
N PHE A 62 -4.72 -7.46 -12.88
CA PHE A 62 -5.84 -7.43 -13.80
C PHE A 62 -5.31 -7.65 -15.21
N SER A 63 -6.18 -8.06 -16.13
CA SER A 63 -5.79 -8.20 -17.51
C SER A 63 -5.44 -6.86 -18.15
N SER A 64 -5.91 -5.76 -17.56
CA SER A 64 -5.64 -4.44 -18.11
C SER A 64 -4.26 -3.89 -17.74
N GLY A 65 -3.52 -4.57 -16.90
CA GLY A 65 -2.18 -4.11 -16.52
C GLY A 65 -2.07 -3.60 -15.10
N ASN A 66 -3.15 -3.09 -14.53
CA ASN A 66 -3.15 -2.70 -13.13
C ASN A 66 -3.49 -3.93 -12.30
N GLY A 67 -3.52 -3.80 -11.00
CA GLY A 67 -3.91 -4.88 -10.12
C GLY A 67 -4.20 -4.39 -8.73
N PHE A 68 -4.51 -5.34 -7.84
CA PHE A 68 -4.67 -5.01 -6.43
C PHE A 68 -3.52 -5.61 -5.64
N PHE A 69 -2.97 -4.80 -4.77
CA PHE A 69 -2.02 -5.22 -3.75
C PHE A 69 -2.81 -5.32 -2.46
N TYR A 70 -2.72 -6.46 -1.77
CA TYR A 70 -3.45 -6.67 -0.54
C TYR A 70 -2.49 -6.74 0.64
N LEU A 71 -2.83 -6.01 1.69
CA LEU A 71 -2.06 -6.01 2.92
C LEU A 71 -2.91 -6.74 3.95
N HIS A 72 -2.47 -7.91 4.39
CA HIS A 72 -3.20 -8.76 5.33
C HIS A 72 -2.71 -8.46 6.74
N THR A 73 -3.56 -7.88 7.56
CA THR A 73 -3.16 -7.42 8.89
C THR A 73 -4.08 -7.97 9.96
N THR A 74 -3.70 -7.74 11.21
CA THR A 74 -4.53 -8.12 12.35
C THR A 74 -5.85 -7.36 12.37
N GLN A 75 -5.94 -6.24 11.64
CA GLN A 75 -7.16 -5.44 11.60
C GLN A 75 -7.97 -5.72 10.34
N GLY A 76 -7.56 -6.68 9.54
CA GLY A 76 -8.27 -7.02 8.31
C GLY A 76 -7.39 -6.88 7.09
N VAL A 77 -8.00 -7.00 5.93
CA VAL A 77 -7.29 -6.92 4.67
C VAL A 77 -7.55 -5.56 4.04
N PHE A 78 -6.48 -4.86 3.71
CA PHE A 78 -6.56 -3.56 3.06
C PHE A 78 -6.09 -3.72 1.62
N SER A 79 -6.86 -3.21 0.66
CA SER A 79 -6.53 -3.35 -0.75
C SER A 79 -6.15 -2.01 -1.33
N TYR A 80 -5.17 -2.03 -2.21
CA TYR A 80 -4.64 -0.82 -2.84
C TYR A 80 -4.49 -1.10 -4.33
N GLU A 81 -5.00 -0.21 -5.15
CA GLU A 81 -4.85 -0.37 -6.60
C GLU A 81 -3.44 0.06 -6.99
N VAL A 82 -2.74 -0.76 -7.75
CA VAL A 82 -1.38 -0.46 -8.17
C VAL A 82 -1.29 -0.59 -9.68
N ASP A 83 -0.42 0.19 -10.30
CA ASP A 83 -0.21 0.12 -11.73
C ASP A 83 1.16 -0.47 -12.06
N THR A 84 1.87 -0.98 -11.06
CA THR A 84 3.14 -1.64 -11.26
C THR A 84 3.12 -2.96 -10.50
N ASN A 85 4.02 -3.85 -10.86
CA ASN A 85 4.11 -5.16 -10.21
C ASN A 85 4.79 -4.99 -8.85
N PRO A 86 4.14 -5.33 -7.75
CA PRO A 86 4.70 -5.11 -6.41
C PRO A 86 5.58 -6.27 -5.92
N THR A 87 6.03 -7.15 -6.80
CA THR A 87 6.77 -8.33 -6.39
C THR A 87 8.02 -7.98 -5.58
N HIS A 88 8.78 -6.97 -6.03
CA HIS A 88 9.99 -6.60 -5.30
C HIS A 88 9.66 -6.11 -3.90
N PHE A 89 8.60 -5.33 -3.77
CA PHE A 89 8.17 -4.82 -2.47
C PHE A 89 7.77 -5.98 -1.55
N ILE A 90 7.01 -6.93 -2.08
CA ILE A 90 6.56 -8.08 -1.31
C ILE A 90 7.76 -8.94 -0.87
N LEU A 91 8.72 -9.17 -1.76
CA LEU A 91 9.87 -9.96 -1.40
C LEU A 91 10.73 -9.26 -0.37
N THR A 92 10.86 -7.96 -0.44
CA THR A 92 11.60 -7.19 0.55
C THR A 92 10.94 -7.33 1.92
N TYR A 93 9.61 -7.25 1.97
CA TYR A 93 8.89 -7.44 3.22
C TYR A 93 9.14 -8.85 3.77
N ARG A 94 9.05 -9.87 2.92
CA ARG A 94 9.22 -11.24 3.38
C ARG A 94 10.63 -11.49 3.91
N ASN A 95 11.62 -10.84 3.32
CA ASN A 95 12.97 -10.97 3.82
C ASN A 95 13.13 -10.34 5.21
N LEU A 96 12.41 -9.29 5.51
CA LEU A 96 12.46 -8.70 6.84
C LEU A 96 11.82 -9.59 7.89
N ARG A 97 10.88 -10.43 7.47
CA ARG A 97 10.16 -11.28 8.41
C ARG A 97 10.85 -12.61 8.67
N ARG A 98 11.93 -12.90 8.01
CA ARG A 98 12.59 -14.17 8.15
C ARG A 98 13.37 -14.32 9.42
#